data_939fe2aba80ba61b3963d525e830c5dd
#
_entry.id   939fe2aba80ba61b3963d525e830c5dd
#
_cell.length_a   1.000
_cell.length_b   1.000
_cell.length_c   1.000
_cell.angle_alpha   90.00
_cell.angle_beta   90.00
_cell.angle_gamma   90.00
#
_symmetry.space_group_name_H-M   'P 1'
#
loop_
_entity.id
_entity.type
_entity.pdbx_description
1 polymer ?
#
loop_
_entity_poly.entity_id
_entity_poly.type
_entity_poly.pdbx_seq_one_letter_code
_entity_poly.pdbx_strand_id
1 'polypeptide(L)'
;MRVPGASRLPAIAVLFPPGECGGDLQVNPDLRNLITLQDIDQKIVILKKQISEIPERTKTYQNELQELVRNHQARVALYQDHAKQRRARENEVEMMRTKLSRYKEQLMTVKTNKEYTAMLHEIQIAEDQIRSAEDGILDLMDQMESMEGKLAQEEEQLKAKQAEVEFQTRNAEQSVPVLEAEVSGLFREKADLECRVLPELLARYKRIADARKGVAMAEARNELCSACHVRIRPQVITDLLRAEEIHVCDSCSRILFVRQG
;
A
#
# COMPACT_ATOMS: atom_id res chain seq x y z
N MET A 1 -14.13 -15.58 24.54
CA MET A 1 -13.48 -14.30 24.21
C MET A 1 -13.79 -14.00 22.74
N ARG A 2 -14.59 -12.94 22.50
CA ARG A 2 -15.01 -12.53 21.15
C ARG A 2 -13.88 -11.74 20.52
N VAL A 3 -13.44 -12.17 19.34
CA VAL A 3 -12.49 -11.43 18.50
C VAL A 3 -13.22 -10.22 17.90
N PRO A 4 -12.75 -8.98 18.07
CA PRO A 4 -13.35 -7.81 17.45
C PRO A 4 -12.82 -7.60 16.03
N GLY A 5 -13.77 -7.47 15.08
CA GLY A 5 -13.69 -6.54 13.97
C GLY A 5 -12.76 -6.87 12.81
N ALA A 6 -13.23 -7.75 11.92
CA ALA A 6 -12.82 -7.65 10.52
C ALA A 6 -13.30 -6.29 9.99
N SER A 7 -12.38 -5.34 9.84
CA SER A 7 -12.60 -4.09 9.13
C SER A 7 -12.94 -4.42 7.68
N ARG A 8 -14.22 -4.42 7.37
CA ARG A 8 -14.70 -4.43 5.99
C ARG A 8 -14.14 -3.17 5.33
N LEU A 9 -13.27 -3.35 4.35
CA LEU A 9 -12.95 -2.29 3.40
C LEU A 9 -14.27 -1.70 2.90
N PRO A 10 -14.41 -0.37 2.83
CA PRO A 10 -15.56 0.22 2.21
C PRO A 10 -15.53 -0.21 0.74
N ALA A 11 -16.50 -1.05 0.36
CA ALA A 11 -16.88 -1.17 -1.03
C ALA A 11 -17.19 0.27 -1.47
N ILE A 12 -16.34 0.84 -2.32
CA ILE A 12 -16.71 2.02 -3.08
C ILE A 12 -17.78 1.52 -4.04
N ALA A 13 -18.98 1.43 -3.52
CA ALA A 13 -20.17 1.39 -4.32
C ALA A 13 -20.21 2.74 -5.05
N VAL A 14 -19.65 2.75 -6.27
CA VAL A 14 -20.07 3.75 -7.23
C VAL A 14 -21.57 3.47 -7.41
N LEU A 15 -22.34 4.25 -6.68
CA LEU A 15 -23.81 4.23 -6.73
C LEU A 15 -24.21 4.73 -8.10
N PHE A 16 -24.18 3.83 -9.10
CA PHE A 16 -25.06 3.98 -10.25
C PHE A 16 -26.39 3.43 -9.78
N PRO A 17 -27.46 4.23 -9.76
CA PRO A 17 -28.78 3.67 -9.53
C PRO A 17 -29.02 2.61 -10.60
N PRO A 18 -29.65 1.47 -10.27
CA PRO A 18 -30.12 0.53 -11.28
C PRO A 18 -31.08 1.30 -12.15
N GLY A 19 -30.65 1.59 -13.38
CA GLY A 19 -31.51 2.22 -14.37
C GLY A 19 -32.65 1.26 -14.65
N GLU A 20 -33.87 1.67 -14.31
CA GLU A 20 -35.08 1.04 -14.73
C GLU A 20 -35.04 0.91 -16.26
N CYS A 21 -34.91 -0.32 -16.76
CA CYS A 21 -35.08 -0.68 -18.14
C CYS A 21 -36.59 -0.62 -18.43
N GLY A 22 -37.08 0.52 -18.92
CA GLY A 22 -38.51 0.68 -19.17
C GLY A 22 -38.83 2.00 -19.85
N GLY A 23 -38.18 2.31 -20.96
CA GLY A 23 -38.58 3.37 -21.87
C GLY A 23 -38.14 2.95 -23.27
N ASP A 24 -39.10 2.66 -24.17
CA ASP A 24 -38.83 2.38 -25.58
C ASP A 24 -38.13 3.60 -26.20
N LEU A 25 -36.82 3.54 -26.25
CA LEU A 25 -36.01 4.48 -27.00
C LEU A 25 -36.25 4.23 -28.50
N GLN A 26 -36.97 5.08 -29.17
CA GLN A 26 -36.91 5.21 -30.65
C GLN A 26 -35.50 5.78 -31.01
N VAL A 27 -34.45 5.11 -30.61
CA VAL A 27 -33.09 5.46 -30.97
C VAL A 27 -32.65 4.54 -32.07
N ASN A 28 -32.05 5.11 -33.10
CA ASN A 28 -31.36 4.34 -34.13
C ASN A 28 -30.58 3.17 -33.50
N PRO A 29 -30.81 1.91 -33.93
CA PRO A 29 -30.18 0.74 -33.30
C PRO A 29 -28.66 0.83 -33.26
N ASP A 30 -28.03 1.46 -34.26
CA ASP A 30 -26.58 1.68 -34.28
C ASP A 30 -26.14 2.62 -33.14
N LEU A 31 -26.92 3.67 -32.86
CA LEU A 31 -26.59 4.60 -31.77
C LEU A 31 -26.69 3.92 -30.40
N ARG A 32 -27.68 3.04 -30.20
CA ARG A 32 -27.80 2.24 -28.97
C ARG A 32 -26.59 1.30 -28.81
N ASN A 33 -26.19 0.61 -29.89
CA ASN A 33 -25.02 -0.27 -29.88
C ASN A 33 -23.74 0.51 -29.57
N LEU A 34 -23.59 1.73 -30.09
CA LEU A 34 -22.43 2.58 -29.80
C LEU A 34 -22.37 3.08 -28.35
N ILE A 35 -23.53 3.37 -27.73
CA ILE A 35 -23.61 3.74 -26.30
C ILE A 35 -23.14 2.56 -25.46
N THR A 36 -23.69 1.36 -25.72
CA THR A 36 -23.27 0.14 -25.03
C THR A 36 -21.78 -0.17 -25.25
N LEU A 37 -21.28 0.04 -26.46
CA LEU A 37 -19.86 -0.13 -26.79
C LEU A 37 -18.97 0.79 -25.96
N GLN A 38 -19.36 2.06 -25.79
CA GLN A 38 -18.64 2.99 -24.94
C GLN A 38 -18.65 2.58 -23.47
N ASP A 39 -19.79 2.10 -22.96
CA ASP A 39 -19.90 1.63 -21.57
C ASP A 39 -18.98 0.42 -21.34
N ILE A 40 -18.90 -0.50 -22.30
CA ILE A 40 -17.96 -1.63 -22.28
C ILE A 40 -16.51 -1.14 -22.33
N ASP A 41 -16.17 -0.23 -23.22
CA ASP A 41 -14.81 0.32 -23.31
C ASP A 41 -14.38 0.98 -22.02
N GLN A 42 -15.25 1.74 -21.37
CA GLN A 42 -14.97 2.36 -20.08
C GLN A 42 -14.78 1.31 -18.96
N LYS A 43 -15.63 0.27 -18.92
CA LYS A 43 -15.47 -0.84 -17.98
C LYS A 43 -14.12 -1.55 -18.15
N ILE A 44 -13.75 -1.85 -19.40
CA ILE A 44 -12.45 -2.47 -19.71
C ILE A 44 -11.28 -1.60 -19.21
N VAL A 45 -11.33 -0.28 -19.41
CA VAL A 45 -10.30 0.65 -18.94
C VAL A 45 -10.21 0.63 -17.41
N ILE A 46 -11.34 0.66 -16.70
CA ILE A 46 -11.39 0.62 -15.24
C ILE A 46 -10.80 -0.69 -14.70
N LEU A 47 -11.25 -1.84 -15.25
CA LEU A 47 -10.78 -3.15 -14.83
C LEU A 47 -9.27 -3.34 -15.09
N LYS A 48 -8.79 -2.93 -16.28
CA LYS A 48 -7.35 -2.97 -16.58
C LYS A 48 -6.52 -2.10 -15.63
N LYS A 49 -7.04 -0.93 -15.27
CA LYS A 49 -6.40 -0.07 -14.29
C LYS A 49 -6.34 -0.76 -12.91
N GLN A 50 -7.44 -1.35 -12.46
CA GLN A 50 -7.48 -2.13 -11.22
C GLN A 50 -6.44 -3.26 -11.23
N ILE A 51 -6.38 -4.05 -12.30
CA ILE A 51 -5.39 -5.12 -12.46
C ILE A 51 -3.96 -4.58 -12.38
N SER A 52 -3.68 -3.44 -13.02
CA SER A 52 -2.33 -2.84 -13.02
C SER A 52 -1.92 -2.24 -11.67
N GLU A 53 -2.88 -1.82 -10.83
CA GLU A 53 -2.61 -1.26 -9.50
C GLU A 53 -2.35 -2.35 -8.43
N ILE A 54 -2.86 -3.57 -8.64
CA ILE A 54 -2.71 -4.68 -7.68
C ILE A 54 -1.23 -5.00 -7.39
N PRO A 55 -0.34 -5.21 -8.39
CA PRO A 55 1.07 -5.52 -8.15
C PRO A 55 1.80 -4.40 -7.40
N GLU A 56 1.52 -3.15 -7.73
CA GLU A 56 2.12 -1.99 -7.07
C GLU A 56 1.74 -1.93 -5.58
N ARG A 57 0.48 -2.17 -5.28
CA ARG A 57 -0.01 -2.22 -3.89
C ARG A 57 0.61 -3.36 -3.11
N THR A 58 0.67 -4.56 -3.71
CA THR A 58 1.30 -5.73 -3.08
C THR A 58 2.78 -5.48 -2.80
N LYS A 59 3.50 -4.87 -3.76
CA LYS A 59 4.90 -4.49 -3.61
C LYS A 59 5.09 -3.47 -2.47
N THR A 60 4.19 -2.52 -2.32
CA THR A 60 4.24 -1.54 -1.22
C THR A 60 4.15 -2.24 0.13
N TYR A 61 3.20 -3.15 0.34
CA TYR A 61 3.08 -3.93 1.57
C TYR A 61 4.31 -4.79 1.85
N GLN A 62 4.88 -5.42 0.82
CA GLN A 62 6.12 -6.20 0.95
C GLN A 62 7.31 -5.33 1.36
N ASN A 63 7.45 -4.12 0.79
CA ASN A 63 8.51 -3.19 1.14
C ASN A 63 8.39 -2.71 2.60
N GLU A 64 7.18 -2.37 3.04
CA GLU A 64 6.92 -1.98 4.44
C GLU A 64 7.30 -3.12 5.41
N LEU A 65 6.91 -4.36 5.10
CA LEU A 65 7.30 -5.51 5.90
C LEU A 65 8.82 -5.69 5.93
N GLN A 66 9.48 -5.55 4.78
CA GLN A 66 10.94 -5.66 4.69
C GLN A 66 11.67 -4.63 5.55
N GLU A 67 11.15 -3.40 5.58
CA GLU A 67 11.70 -2.33 6.42
C GLU A 67 11.54 -2.64 7.90
N LEU A 68 10.36 -3.09 8.32
CA LEU A 68 10.11 -3.52 9.71
C LEU A 68 11.04 -4.67 10.12
N VAL A 69 11.23 -5.67 9.25
CA VAL A 69 12.17 -6.79 9.49
C VAL A 69 13.59 -6.29 9.67
N ARG A 70 14.06 -5.39 8.80
CA ARG A 70 15.43 -4.83 8.91
C ARG A 70 15.63 -4.06 10.21
N ASN A 71 14.64 -3.24 10.58
CA ASN A 71 14.72 -2.45 11.81
C ASN A 71 14.75 -3.35 13.05
N HIS A 72 13.91 -4.39 13.07
CA HIS A 72 13.91 -5.37 14.15
C HIS A 72 15.24 -6.13 14.23
N GLN A 73 15.77 -6.62 13.10
CA GLN A 73 17.06 -7.31 13.05
C GLN A 73 18.20 -6.44 13.54
N ALA A 74 18.23 -5.16 13.15
CA ALA A 74 19.24 -4.22 13.63
C ALA A 74 19.17 -4.03 15.16
N ARG A 75 17.97 -3.99 15.73
CA ARG A 75 17.75 -3.85 17.17
C ARG A 75 18.12 -5.12 17.94
N VAL A 76 17.82 -6.29 17.40
CA VAL A 76 18.28 -7.58 17.93
C VAL A 76 19.79 -7.67 17.92
N ALA A 77 20.44 -7.23 16.84
CA ALA A 77 21.91 -7.20 16.77
C ALA A 77 22.53 -6.27 17.82
N LEU A 78 21.93 -5.10 18.05
CA LEU A 78 22.38 -4.17 19.10
C LEU A 78 22.20 -4.76 20.50
N TYR A 79 21.06 -5.40 20.76
CA TYR A 79 20.84 -6.10 22.04
C TYR A 79 21.89 -7.19 22.29
N GLN A 80 22.21 -7.98 21.26
CA GLN A 80 23.23 -9.01 21.34
C GLN A 80 24.64 -8.41 21.58
N ASP A 81 24.92 -7.24 21.00
CA ASP A 81 26.17 -6.54 21.23
C ASP A 81 26.31 -6.05 22.68
N HIS A 82 25.25 -5.43 23.23
CA HIS A 82 25.19 -5.05 24.63
C HIS A 82 25.38 -6.26 25.57
N ALA A 83 24.77 -7.41 25.26
CA ALA A 83 24.96 -8.63 26.03
C ALA A 83 26.41 -9.14 26.01
N LYS A 84 27.09 -9.03 24.86
CA LYS A 84 28.51 -9.35 24.74
C LYS A 84 29.40 -8.39 25.56
N GLN A 85 29.14 -7.10 25.47
CA GLN A 85 29.85 -6.07 26.22
C GLN A 85 29.65 -6.26 27.71
N ARG A 86 28.46 -6.54 28.19
CA ARG A 86 28.18 -6.84 29.59
C ARG A 86 29.01 -8.02 30.07
N ARG A 87 28.99 -9.16 29.34
CA ARG A 87 29.79 -10.34 29.70
C ARG A 87 31.29 -10.05 29.74
N ALA A 88 31.80 -9.25 28.80
CA ALA A 88 33.20 -8.86 28.78
C ALA A 88 33.56 -8.05 30.03
N ARG A 89 32.73 -7.07 30.43
CA ARG A 89 32.93 -6.27 31.64
C ARG A 89 32.79 -7.10 32.92
N GLU A 90 31.83 -8.03 32.99
CA GLU A 90 31.68 -8.96 34.10
C GLU A 90 32.97 -9.79 34.32
N ASN A 91 33.56 -10.31 33.23
CA ASN A 91 34.85 -11.03 33.30
C ASN A 91 36.02 -10.12 33.75
N GLU A 92 36.03 -8.87 33.29
CA GLU A 92 37.06 -7.88 33.70
C GLU A 92 36.94 -7.58 35.19
N VAL A 93 35.75 -7.36 35.72
CA VAL A 93 35.51 -7.17 37.15
C VAL A 93 35.98 -8.37 37.95
N GLU A 94 35.73 -9.60 37.51
CA GLU A 94 36.19 -10.80 38.19
C GLU A 94 37.73 -10.92 38.26
N MET A 95 38.41 -10.55 37.15
CA MET A 95 39.87 -10.48 37.13
C MET A 95 40.40 -9.39 38.08
N MET A 96 39.75 -8.22 38.13
CA MET A 96 40.13 -7.12 39.04
C MET A 96 39.88 -7.51 40.48
N ARG A 97 38.79 -8.19 40.82
CA ARG A 97 38.54 -8.71 42.18
C ARG A 97 39.59 -9.72 42.61
N THR A 98 40.01 -10.61 41.72
CA THR A 98 41.11 -11.55 41.98
C THR A 98 42.43 -10.82 42.25
N LYS A 99 42.74 -9.77 41.47
CA LYS A 99 43.92 -8.93 41.67
C LYS A 99 43.85 -8.17 43.01
N LEU A 100 42.71 -7.61 43.34
CA LEU A 100 42.45 -6.92 44.61
C LEU A 100 42.65 -7.84 45.80
N SER A 101 42.18 -9.09 45.75
CA SER A 101 42.41 -10.08 46.79
C SER A 101 43.91 -10.31 47.03
N ARG A 102 44.69 -10.47 45.97
CA ARG A 102 46.17 -10.61 46.06
C ARG A 102 46.82 -9.37 46.68
N TYR A 103 46.40 -8.18 46.33
CA TYR A 103 46.91 -6.94 46.94
C TYR A 103 46.59 -6.88 48.42
N LYS A 104 45.42 -7.28 48.89
CA LYS A 104 45.01 -7.35 50.29
C LYS A 104 45.80 -8.39 51.04
N GLU A 105 46.15 -9.54 50.45
CA GLU A 105 47.07 -10.55 51.04
C GLU A 105 48.47 -10.01 51.13
N GLN A 106 48.98 -9.34 50.09
CA GLN A 106 50.35 -8.74 50.12
C GLN A 106 50.44 -7.64 51.17
N LEU A 107 49.42 -6.83 51.39
CA LEU A 107 49.38 -5.79 52.40
C LEU A 107 49.68 -6.35 53.82
N MET A 108 49.21 -7.58 54.10
CA MET A 108 49.45 -8.24 55.39
C MET A 108 50.94 -8.68 55.61
N THR A 109 51.73 -8.74 54.54
CA THR A 109 53.12 -9.22 54.58
C THR A 109 54.15 -8.10 54.48
N VAL A 110 53.76 -6.86 54.24
CA VAL A 110 54.61 -5.69 54.06
C VAL A 110 55.24 -5.28 55.39
N LYS A 111 56.49 -4.94 55.34
CA LYS A 111 57.33 -4.61 56.57
C LYS A 111 57.63 -3.12 56.69
N THR A 112 57.55 -2.34 55.62
CA THR A 112 57.90 -0.91 55.65
C THR A 112 56.69 -0.02 55.48
N ASN A 113 56.71 1.13 56.20
CA ASN A 113 55.59 2.08 56.13
C ASN A 113 55.37 2.66 54.72
N LYS A 114 56.43 2.79 53.91
CA LYS A 114 56.35 3.29 52.52
C LYS A 114 55.65 2.30 51.59
N GLU A 115 56.03 1.02 51.72
CA GLU A 115 55.39 -0.06 50.93
C GLU A 115 53.91 -0.21 51.33
N TYR A 116 53.63 -0.12 52.64
CA TYR A 116 52.24 -0.18 53.12
C TYR A 116 51.34 0.92 52.51
N THR A 117 51.84 2.18 52.52
CA THR A 117 51.08 3.30 51.93
C THR A 117 50.91 3.14 50.39
N ALA A 118 51.96 2.67 49.70
CA ALA A 118 51.86 2.40 48.27
C ALA A 118 50.82 1.31 47.95
N MET A 119 50.76 0.24 48.73
CA MET A 119 49.80 -0.85 48.53
C MET A 119 48.39 -0.44 48.86
N LEU A 120 48.13 0.42 49.85
CA LEU A 120 46.84 1.00 50.12
C LEU A 120 46.33 1.84 48.92
N HIS A 121 47.25 2.59 48.29
CA HIS A 121 46.91 3.36 47.12
C HIS A 121 46.51 2.47 45.92
N GLU A 122 47.26 1.38 45.68
CA GLU A 122 46.94 0.39 44.65
C GLU A 122 45.59 -0.31 44.91
N ILE A 123 45.29 -0.63 46.18
CA ILE A 123 44.01 -1.20 46.58
C ILE A 123 42.86 -0.22 46.28
N GLN A 124 43.04 1.07 46.66
CA GLN A 124 42.01 2.08 46.40
C GLN A 124 41.75 2.26 44.91
N ILE A 125 42.79 2.32 44.08
CA ILE A 125 42.66 2.40 42.62
C ILE A 125 41.91 1.19 42.08
N ALA A 126 42.23 -0.01 42.52
CA ALA A 126 41.56 -1.23 42.09
C ALA A 126 40.07 -1.27 42.51
N GLU A 127 39.74 -0.80 43.71
CA GLU A 127 38.36 -0.71 44.19
C GLU A 127 37.56 0.32 43.38
N ASP A 128 38.13 1.48 43.06
CA ASP A 128 37.50 2.51 42.27
C ASP A 128 37.28 2.04 40.79
N GLN A 129 38.26 1.29 40.23
CA GLN A 129 38.10 0.66 38.91
C GLN A 129 36.98 -0.39 38.88
N ILE A 130 36.89 -1.24 39.91
CA ILE A 130 35.82 -2.23 40.03
C ILE A 130 34.46 -1.53 40.08
N ARG A 131 34.34 -0.49 40.95
CA ARG A 131 33.08 0.27 41.07
C ARG A 131 32.65 0.89 39.73
N SER A 132 33.58 1.55 39.03
CA SER A 132 33.28 2.14 37.72
C SER A 132 32.89 1.11 36.66
N ALA A 133 33.48 -0.08 36.70
CA ALA A 133 33.14 -1.17 35.80
C ALA A 133 31.76 -1.75 36.13
N GLU A 134 31.44 -1.89 37.43
CA GLU A 134 30.11 -2.35 37.91
C GLU A 134 29.02 -1.35 37.54
N ASP A 135 29.26 -0.04 37.72
CA ASP A 135 28.32 1.00 37.26
C ASP A 135 28.06 0.89 35.75
N GLY A 136 29.08 0.67 34.95
CA GLY A 136 28.94 0.47 33.52
C GLY A 136 28.24 -0.84 33.13
N ILE A 137 28.21 -1.86 34.00
CA ILE A 137 27.42 -3.07 33.80
C ILE A 137 25.94 -2.77 34.07
N LEU A 138 25.65 -2.01 35.15
CA LEU A 138 24.26 -1.59 35.45
C LEU A 138 23.67 -0.75 34.33
N ASP A 139 24.41 0.20 33.80
CA ASP A 139 23.95 1.01 32.63
C ASP A 139 23.59 0.13 31.42
N LEU A 140 24.42 -0.89 31.13
CA LEU A 140 24.12 -1.84 30.06
C LEU A 140 22.86 -2.68 30.35
N MET A 141 22.68 -3.08 31.61
CA MET A 141 21.51 -3.85 32.01
C MET A 141 20.22 -3.04 31.85
N ASP A 142 20.22 -1.77 32.26
CA ASP A 142 19.04 -0.87 32.10
C ASP A 142 18.71 -0.64 30.63
N GLN A 143 19.75 -0.43 29.78
CA GLN A 143 19.55 -0.32 28.35
C GLN A 143 18.96 -1.58 27.74
N MET A 144 19.46 -2.76 28.13
CA MET A 144 18.97 -4.05 27.65
C MET A 144 17.51 -4.29 28.08
N GLU A 145 17.15 -3.99 29.32
CA GLU A 145 15.77 -4.12 29.83
C GLU A 145 14.80 -3.23 29.04
N SER A 146 15.19 -1.96 28.83
CA SER A 146 14.42 -1.05 27.96
C SER A 146 14.25 -1.56 26.52
N MET A 147 15.28 -2.21 25.97
CA MET A 147 15.24 -2.78 24.63
C MET A 147 14.38 -4.04 24.55
N GLU A 148 14.40 -4.88 25.56
CA GLU A 148 13.67 -6.15 25.60
C GLU A 148 12.15 -5.95 25.47
N GLY A 149 11.60 -4.99 26.21
CA GLY A 149 10.18 -4.63 26.09
C GLY A 149 9.80 -4.12 24.69
N LYS A 150 10.68 -3.35 24.04
CA LYS A 150 10.46 -2.87 22.66
C LYS A 150 10.57 -4.00 21.65
N LEU A 151 11.54 -4.91 21.81
CA LEU A 151 11.71 -6.06 20.92
C LEU A 151 10.50 -6.99 20.94
N ALA A 152 9.92 -7.23 22.13
CA ALA A 152 8.72 -8.04 22.26
C ALA A 152 7.52 -7.41 21.55
N GLN A 153 7.33 -6.09 21.68
CA GLN A 153 6.26 -5.37 20.97
C GLN A 153 6.46 -5.38 19.46
N GLU A 154 7.70 -5.20 18.99
CA GLU A 154 8.02 -5.24 17.56
C GLU A 154 7.84 -6.62 16.95
N GLU A 155 8.16 -7.68 17.68
CA GLU A 155 7.93 -9.05 17.24
C GLU A 155 6.43 -9.32 17.02
N GLU A 156 5.57 -8.82 17.92
CA GLU A 156 4.12 -8.92 17.76
C GLU A 156 3.62 -8.13 16.55
N GLN A 157 4.13 -6.91 16.37
CA GLN A 157 3.81 -6.08 15.19
C GLN A 157 4.26 -6.74 13.89
N LEU A 158 5.45 -7.35 13.87
CA LEU A 158 5.95 -8.10 12.71
C LEU A 158 5.05 -9.27 12.36
N LYS A 159 4.65 -10.08 13.35
CA LYS A 159 3.73 -11.20 13.12
C LYS A 159 2.39 -10.74 12.56
N ALA A 160 1.85 -9.64 13.11
CA ALA A 160 0.59 -9.06 12.61
C ALA A 160 0.76 -8.53 11.17
N LYS A 161 1.86 -7.83 10.89
CA LYS A 161 2.14 -7.31 9.54
C LYS A 161 2.40 -8.42 8.51
N GLN A 162 3.08 -9.48 8.89
CA GLN A 162 3.27 -10.66 8.04
C GLN A 162 1.93 -11.28 7.65
N ALA A 163 1.05 -11.50 8.63
CA ALA A 163 -0.28 -12.05 8.36
C ALA A 163 -1.13 -11.13 7.46
N GLU A 164 -1.03 -9.82 7.64
CA GLU A 164 -1.69 -8.84 6.76
C GLU A 164 -1.16 -8.93 5.32
N VAL A 165 0.16 -8.93 5.14
CA VAL A 165 0.79 -9.01 3.80
C VAL A 165 0.44 -10.33 3.11
N GLU A 166 0.47 -11.45 3.82
CA GLU A 166 0.06 -12.75 3.27
C GLU A 166 -1.41 -12.74 2.84
N PHE A 167 -2.29 -12.15 3.65
CA PHE A 167 -3.71 -12.04 3.30
C PHE A 167 -3.92 -11.16 2.05
N GLN A 168 -3.26 -10.00 1.98
CA GLN A 168 -3.37 -9.10 0.82
C GLN A 168 -2.79 -9.74 -0.45
N THR A 169 -1.66 -10.43 -0.33
CA THR A 169 -1.05 -11.14 -1.47
C THR A 169 -1.97 -12.25 -1.99
N ARG A 170 -2.52 -13.06 -1.10
CA ARG A 170 -3.46 -14.13 -1.48
C ARG A 170 -4.73 -13.60 -2.12
N ASN A 171 -5.29 -12.51 -1.58
CA ASN A 171 -6.45 -11.84 -2.19
C ASN A 171 -6.13 -11.29 -3.58
N ALA A 172 -4.94 -10.72 -3.75
CA ALA A 172 -4.48 -10.24 -5.05
C ALA A 172 -4.36 -11.39 -6.08
N GLU A 173 -3.73 -12.50 -5.69
CA GLU A 173 -3.60 -13.70 -6.54
C GLU A 173 -4.96 -14.29 -6.94
N GLN A 174 -5.97 -14.21 -6.07
CA GLN A 174 -7.31 -14.71 -6.37
C GLN A 174 -8.13 -13.74 -7.22
N SER A 175 -7.96 -12.43 -7.02
CA SER A 175 -8.77 -11.43 -7.72
C SER A 175 -8.31 -11.15 -9.15
N VAL A 176 -7.00 -11.21 -9.42
CA VAL A 176 -6.46 -10.92 -10.76
C VAL A 176 -7.07 -11.84 -11.83
N PRO A 177 -7.08 -13.17 -11.71
CA PRO A 177 -7.65 -14.04 -12.74
C PRO A 177 -9.16 -13.83 -12.94
N VAL A 178 -9.89 -13.45 -11.89
CA VAL A 178 -11.32 -13.13 -12.00
C VAL A 178 -11.53 -11.86 -12.83
N LEU A 179 -10.77 -10.80 -12.53
CA LEU A 179 -10.83 -9.56 -13.29
C LEU A 179 -10.39 -9.74 -14.75
N GLU A 180 -9.36 -10.56 -15.00
CA GLU A 180 -8.92 -10.89 -16.36
C GLU A 180 -9.97 -11.68 -17.14
N ALA A 181 -10.66 -12.61 -16.49
CA ALA A 181 -11.76 -13.33 -17.10
C ALA A 181 -12.93 -12.39 -17.44
N GLU A 182 -13.27 -11.43 -16.57
CA GLU A 182 -14.28 -10.41 -16.83
C GLU A 182 -13.89 -9.53 -18.02
N VAL A 183 -12.65 -9.04 -18.06
CA VAL A 183 -12.10 -8.28 -19.20
C VAL A 183 -12.19 -9.08 -20.50
N SER A 184 -11.86 -10.37 -20.46
CA SER A 184 -11.96 -11.24 -21.63
C SER A 184 -13.40 -11.43 -22.09
N GLY A 185 -14.36 -11.53 -21.17
CA GLY A 185 -15.80 -11.55 -21.47
C GLY A 185 -16.26 -10.27 -22.15
N LEU A 186 -15.87 -9.11 -21.61
CA LEU A 186 -16.20 -7.81 -22.18
C LEU A 186 -15.59 -7.60 -23.58
N PHE A 187 -14.41 -8.13 -23.86
CA PHE A 187 -13.85 -8.09 -25.22
C PHE A 187 -14.64 -8.91 -26.22
N ARG A 188 -15.21 -10.06 -25.83
CA ARG A 188 -16.11 -10.84 -26.72
C ARG A 188 -17.41 -10.08 -26.98
N GLU A 189 -18.03 -9.56 -25.94
CA GLU A 189 -19.25 -8.74 -26.06
C GLU A 189 -19.00 -7.51 -26.95
N LYS A 190 -17.87 -6.84 -26.78
CA LYS A 190 -17.42 -5.75 -27.64
C LYS A 190 -17.34 -6.16 -29.12
N ALA A 191 -16.70 -7.29 -29.40
CA ALA A 191 -16.56 -7.79 -30.78
C ALA A 191 -17.92 -8.10 -31.42
N ASP A 192 -18.84 -8.69 -30.66
CA ASP A 192 -20.20 -8.98 -31.12
C ASP A 192 -20.99 -7.71 -31.43
N LEU A 193 -20.82 -6.67 -30.61
CA LEU A 193 -21.46 -5.37 -30.87
C LEU A 193 -20.85 -4.63 -32.06
N GLU A 194 -19.54 -4.68 -32.22
CA GLU A 194 -18.82 -4.09 -33.35
C GLU A 194 -19.34 -4.66 -34.70
N CYS A 195 -19.66 -5.95 -34.74
CA CYS A 195 -20.20 -6.58 -35.94
C CYS A 195 -21.65 -6.12 -36.28
N ARG A 196 -22.36 -5.55 -35.31
CA ARG A 196 -23.76 -5.08 -35.49
C ARG A 196 -23.86 -3.61 -35.85
N VAL A 197 -22.77 -2.85 -35.81
CA VAL A 197 -22.70 -1.42 -36.13
C VAL A 197 -22.22 -1.25 -37.57
N LEU A 198 -22.76 -0.26 -38.28
CA LEU A 198 -22.31 0.08 -39.63
C LEU A 198 -20.79 0.42 -39.63
N PRO A 199 -19.98 -0.16 -40.55
CA PRO A 199 -18.53 0.00 -40.55
C PRO A 199 -18.04 1.45 -40.56
N GLU A 200 -18.71 2.32 -41.30
CA GLU A 200 -18.38 3.76 -41.38
C GLU A 200 -18.57 4.45 -40.03
N LEU A 201 -19.65 4.12 -39.35
CA LEU A 201 -20.00 4.68 -38.07
C LEU A 201 -19.06 4.17 -36.97
N LEU A 202 -18.72 2.89 -37.01
CA LEU A 202 -17.72 2.29 -36.11
C LEU A 202 -16.33 2.93 -36.30
N ALA A 203 -15.92 3.16 -37.56
CA ALA A 203 -14.67 3.85 -37.84
C ALA A 203 -14.64 5.28 -37.30
N ARG A 204 -15.79 6.00 -37.41
CA ARG A 204 -15.93 7.34 -36.83
C ARG A 204 -15.87 7.30 -35.29
N TYR A 205 -16.56 6.36 -34.67
CA TYR A 205 -16.54 6.14 -33.22
C TYR A 205 -15.10 5.90 -32.74
N LYS A 206 -14.37 4.94 -33.34
CA LYS A 206 -12.98 4.60 -32.97
C LYS A 206 -12.06 5.81 -33.08
N ARG A 207 -12.15 6.57 -34.18
CA ARG A 207 -11.34 7.79 -34.37
C ARG A 207 -11.56 8.83 -33.27
N ILE A 208 -12.83 9.02 -32.87
CA ILE A 208 -13.16 9.98 -31.81
C ILE A 208 -12.71 9.44 -30.45
N ALA A 209 -12.92 8.16 -30.17
CA ALA A 209 -12.47 7.52 -28.93
C ALA A 209 -10.96 7.67 -28.73
N ASP A 210 -10.17 7.39 -29.76
CA ASP A 210 -8.71 7.53 -29.74
C ASP A 210 -8.27 8.97 -29.45
N ALA A 211 -8.94 9.95 -30.08
CA ALA A 211 -8.63 11.36 -29.89
C ALA A 211 -9.12 11.95 -28.55
N ARG A 212 -10.08 11.29 -27.88
CA ARG A 212 -10.81 11.81 -26.71
C ARG A 212 -10.77 10.92 -25.48
N LYS A 213 -9.65 10.21 -25.26
CA LYS A 213 -9.39 9.37 -24.07
C LYS A 213 -10.46 8.27 -23.86
N GLY A 214 -10.90 7.64 -24.94
CA GLY A 214 -11.88 6.55 -24.89
C GLY A 214 -13.33 6.98 -24.80
N VAL A 215 -13.66 8.28 -24.89
CA VAL A 215 -15.03 8.80 -24.82
C VAL A 215 -15.44 9.39 -26.15
N ALA A 216 -16.15 8.60 -26.97
CA ALA A 216 -16.61 9.02 -28.30
C ALA A 216 -18.04 9.55 -28.30
N MET A 217 -18.86 9.15 -27.34
CA MET A 217 -20.26 9.52 -27.19
C MET A 217 -20.42 10.58 -26.10
N ALA A 218 -21.36 11.51 -26.27
CA ALA A 218 -21.73 12.50 -25.27
C ALA A 218 -23.22 12.72 -25.22
N GLU A 219 -23.80 12.73 -24.03
CA GLU A 219 -25.23 13.03 -23.86
C GLU A 219 -25.49 14.53 -24.04
N ALA A 220 -26.50 14.87 -24.80
CA ALA A 220 -27.04 16.22 -24.86
C ALA A 220 -28.05 16.40 -23.70
N ARG A 221 -27.60 17.06 -22.63
CA ARG A 221 -28.41 17.27 -21.42
C ARG A 221 -28.54 18.75 -21.13
N ASN A 222 -29.76 19.24 -20.92
CA ASN A 222 -30.03 20.66 -20.65
C ASN A 222 -29.40 21.59 -21.70
N GLU A 223 -29.53 21.26 -22.97
CA GLU A 223 -28.93 21.97 -24.10
C GLU A 223 -27.39 22.04 -24.08
N LEU A 224 -26.71 21.26 -23.24
CA LEU A 224 -25.27 21.21 -23.13
C LEU A 224 -24.74 19.81 -23.52
N CYS A 225 -23.55 19.80 -24.11
CA CYS A 225 -22.79 18.57 -24.30
C CYS A 225 -22.20 18.10 -22.97
N SER A 226 -22.53 16.89 -22.50
CA SER A 226 -22.05 16.36 -21.21
C SER A 226 -20.54 16.21 -21.11
N ALA A 227 -19.83 16.18 -22.24
CA ALA A 227 -18.40 15.97 -22.27
C ALA A 227 -17.54 17.24 -22.36
N CYS A 228 -18.01 18.31 -23.00
CA CYS A 228 -17.31 19.57 -23.15
C CYS A 228 -18.03 20.79 -22.57
N HIS A 229 -19.26 20.59 -22.10
CA HIS A 229 -20.13 21.60 -21.47
C HIS A 229 -20.45 22.81 -22.37
N VAL A 230 -20.24 22.70 -23.67
CA VAL A 230 -20.60 23.73 -24.64
C VAL A 230 -22.08 23.60 -25.02
N ARG A 231 -22.74 24.72 -25.20
CA ARG A 231 -24.18 24.76 -25.60
C ARG A 231 -24.35 24.19 -26.99
N ILE A 232 -25.34 23.31 -27.14
CA ILE A 232 -25.73 22.70 -28.40
C ILE A 232 -26.82 23.57 -29.02
N ARG A 233 -26.78 23.73 -30.35
CA ARG A 233 -27.82 24.50 -31.06
C ARG A 233 -29.20 23.87 -30.90
N PRO A 234 -30.24 24.64 -30.64
CA PRO A 234 -31.59 24.09 -30.42
C PRO A 234 -32.10 23.19 -31.56
N GLN A 235 -31.70 23.51 -32.79
CA GLN A 235 -32.06 22.68 -33.94
C GLN A 235 -31.47 21.28 -33.86
N VAL A 236 -30.19 21.17 -33.47
CA VAL A 236 -29.50 19.87 -33.28
C VAL A 236 -30.16 19.05 -32.19
N ILE A 237 -30.69 19.69 -31.15
CA ILE A 237 -31.43 18.98 -30.09
C ILE A 237 -32.75 18.43 -30.63
N THR A 238 -33.45 19.22 -31.45
CA THR A 238 -34.70 18.76 -32.08
C THR A 238 -34.43 17.57 -33.01
N ASP A 239 -33.34 17.61 -33.77
CA ASP A 239 -32.96 16.54 -34.70
C ASP A 239 -32.51 15.27 -33.92
N LEU A 240 -31.79 15.44 -32.81
CA LEU A 240 -31.43 14.34 -31.89
C LEU A 240 -32.67 13.65 -31.29
N LEU A 241 -33.72 14.41 -30.97
CA LEU A 241 -35.00 13.87 -30.46
C LEU A 241 -35.76 13.07 -31.51
N ARG A 242 -35.62 13.42 -32.80
CA ARG A 242 -36.18 12.66 -33.92
C ARG A 242 -35.41 11.38 -34.19
N ALA A 243 -34.15 11.31 -33.77
CA ALA A 243 -33.25 10.15 -33.90
C ALA A 243 -33.08 9.64 -35.36
N GLU A 244 -33.32 10.47 -36.35
CA GLU A 244 -33.20 10.11 -37.79
C GLU A 244 -31.72 10.13 -38.24
N GLU A 245 -30.93 11.08 -37.72
CA GLU A 245 -29.56 11.28 -38.13
C GLU A 245 -28.59 11.32 -36.93
N ILE A 246 -27.33 11.01 -37.19
CA ILE A 246 -26.28 11.02 -36.17
C ILE A 246 -25.58 12.38 -36.18
N HIS A 247 -25.75 13.11 -35.09
CA HIS A 247 -25.14 14.43 -34.90
C HIS A 247 -23.87 14.37 -34.04
N VAL A 248 -22.99 15.34 -34.29
CA VAL A 248 -21.75 15.50 -33.48
C VAL A 248 -21.74 16.87 -32.85
N CYS A 249 -21.05 16.97 -31.73
CA CYS A 249 -20.83 18.25 -31.09
C CYS A 249 -19.83 19.11 -31.89
N ASP A 250 -20.22 20.33 -32.25
CA ASP A 250 -19.41 21.28 -33.04
C ASP A 250 -18.07 21.63 -32.33
N SER A 251 -18.05 21.56 -31.02
CA SER A 251 -16.87 21.92 -30.22
C SER A 251 -15.91 20.76 -30.02
N CYS A 252 -16.41 19.57 -29.61
CA CYS A 252 -15.54 18.45 -29.24
C CYS A 252 -15.58 17.27 -30.20
N SER A 253 -16.47 17.35 -31.24
CA SER A 253 -16.64 16.32 -32.27
C SER A 253 -17.14 14.97 -31.80
N ARG A 254 -17.57 14.84 -30.54
CA ARG A 254 -18.20 13.60 -30.03
C ARG A 254 -19.59 13.39 -30.62
N ILE A 255 -19.94 12.14 -30.79
CA ILE A 255 -21.29 11.76 -31.23
C ILE A 255 -22.28 12.10 -30.13
N LEU A 256 -23.33 12.85 -30.47
CA LEU A 256 -24.34 13.27 -29.51
C LEU A 256 -25.50 12.26 -29.48
N PHE A 257 -26.05 12.07 -28.29
CA PHE A 257 -27.29 11.33 -28.07
C PHE A 257 -28.14 11.97 -26.98
N VAL A 258 -29.42 11.69 -26.95
CA VAL A 258 -30.35 12.10 -25.89
C VAL A 258 -30.89 10.85 -25.23
N ARG A 259 -30.84 10.79 -23.90
CA ARG A 259 -31.63 9.80 -23.13
C ARG A 259 -33.04 10.37 -23.01
N GLN A 260 -34.01 9.68 -23.60
CA GLN A 260 -35.40 9.96 -23.30
C GLN A 260 -35.67 9.37 -21.92
N GLY A 261 -36.03 10.24 -20.94
CA GLY A 261 -36.37 9.86 -19.57
C GLY A 261 -37.75 9.23 -19.48
#